data_5a9ef5e4bcfe7c75159e70d6e0b8af61
#
_entry.id   5a9ef5e4bcfe7c75159e70d6e0b8af61
#
_cell.length_a   1.000
_cell.length_b   1.000
_cell.length_c   1.000
_cell.angle_alpha   90.00
_cell.angle_beta   90.00
_cell.angle_gamma   90.00
#
_symmetry.space_group_name_H-M   'P 1'
#
loop_
_entity.id
_entity.type
_entity.pdbx_description
1 polymer ?
#
loop_
_entity_poly.entity_id
_entity_poly.type
_entity_poly.pdbx_seq_one_letter_code
_entity_poly.pdbx_strand_id
1 'polypeptide(L)'
;MSYAISPAEQSSVAIEGSEDRFPVRRIYCVGRNYRAHAIEMGADPDRDPPFFFMKPADAIVENGATIPYPSQTSNLHHEIELVVAIDKGGKDISLEDALNHV
;
A
#
# COMPACT_ATOMS: atom_id res chain seq x y z
N MET A 1 -11.45 -27.07 10.71
CA MET A 1 -11.69 -26.83 9.27
C MET A 1 -10.48 -27.31 8.48
N SER A 2 -10.71 -28.05 7.41
CA SER A 2 -9.63 -28.46 6.51
C SER A 2 -9.72 -27.70 5.18
N TYR A 3 -8.59 -27.60 4.50
CA TYR A 3 -8.51 -26.92 3.22
C TYR A 3 -8.18 -27.92 2.10
N ALA A 4 -8.70 -27.68 0.92
CA ALA A 4 -8.41 -28.53 -0.25
C ALA A 4 -6.94 -28.42 -0.68
N ILE A 5 -6.33 -27.27 -0.47
CA ILE A 5 -4.90 -27.01 -0.65
C ILE A 5 -4.39 -26.24 0.56
N SER A 6 -3.09 -26.34 0.84
CA SER A 6 -2.52 -25.61 1.97
C SER A 6 -2.63 -24.10 1.73
N PRO A 7 -3.14 -23.32 2.71
CA PRO A 7 -3.17 -21.87 2.61
C PRO A 7 -1.77 -21.27 2.50
N ALA A 8 -1.67 -20.14 1.83
CA ALA A 8 -0.44 -19.38 1.82
C ALA A 8 -0.14 -18.81 3.22
N GLU A 9 1.13 -18.56 3.50
CA GLU A 9 1.53 -17.92 4.73
C GLU A 9 0.95 -16.51 4.83
N GLN A 10 0.64 -16.06 6.06
CA GLN A 10 0.12 -14.71 6.31
C GLN A 10 1.16 -13.66 5.95
N SER A 11 0.80 -12.76 5.03
CA SER A 11 1.64 -11.60 4.71
C SER A 11 1.72 -10.66 5.90
N SER A 12 2.90 -10.13 6.18
CA SER A 12 3.13 -9.23 7.29
C SER A 12 4.32 -8.32 7.06
N VAL A 13 4.41 -7.26 7.84
CA VAL A 13 5.57 -6.36 7.84
C VAL A 13 6.15 -6.27 9.25
N ALA A 14 7.44 -6.03 9.32
CA ALA A 14 8.14 -5.87 10.59
C ALA A 14 7.69 -4.60 11.31
N ILE A 15 7.72 -4.63 12.64
CA ILE A 15 7.48 -3.47 13.50
C ILE A 15 8.82 -3.08 14.12
N GLU A 16 9.22 -1.83 13.94
CA GLU A 16 10.45 -1.34 14.53
C GLU A 16 10.41 -1.45 16.06
N GLY A 17 11.48 -1.97 16.65
CA GLY A 17 11.59 -2.13 18.09
C GLY A 17 10.79 -3.27 18.69
N SER A 18 10.23 -4.16 17.87
CA SER A 18 9.44 -5.30 18.32
C SER A 18 9.78 -6.55 17.50
N GLU A 19 9.61 -7.72 18.11
CA GLU A 19 9.66 -8.98 17.40
C GLU A 19 8.30 -9.34 16.77
N ASP A 20 7.24 -8.67 17.18
CA ASP A 20 5.93 -8.83 16.61
C ASP A 20 5.88 -8.26 15.19
N ARG A 21 4.98 -8.77 14.39
CA ARG A 21 4.78 -8.34 13.01
C ARG A 21 3.36 -7.84 12.82
N PHE A 22 3.19 -6.86 11.96
CA PHE A 22 1.87 -6.36 11.59
C PHE A 22 1.31 -7.21 10.45
N PRO A 23 0.19 -7.93 10.65
CA PRO A 23 -0.41 -8.73 9.60
C PRO A 23 -1.08 -7.84 8.57
N VAL A 24 -0.80 -8.09 7.29
CA VAL A 24 -1.34 -7.31 6.20
C VAL A 24 -2.43 -8.10 5.49
N ARG A 25 -3.60 -7.52 5.39
CA ARG A 25 -4.74 -8.12 4.70
C ARG A 25 -5.00 -7.47 3.35
N ARG A 26 -5.09 -6.15 3.32
CA ARG A 26 -5.37 -5.36 2.11
C ARG A 26 -4.41 -4.20 2.02
N ILE A 27 -4.05 -3.88 0.79
CA ILE A 27 -3.21 -2.71 0.50
C ILE A 27 -4.00 -1.84 -0.46
N TYR A 28 -4.37 -0.64 0.01
CA TYR A 28 -5.00 0.36 -0.83
C TYR A 28 -3.95 1.40 -1.21
N CYS A 29 -3.85 1.65 -2.50
CA CYS A 29 -2.92 2.63 -3.04
C CYS A 29 -3.69 3.86 -3.49
N VAL A 30 -3.06 5.02 -3.37
CA VAL A 30 -3.66 6.30 -3.75
C VAL A 30 -2.86 6.87 -4.91
N GLY A 31 -3.49 6.98 -6.07
CA GLY A 31 -2.89 7.62 -7.24
C GLY A 31 -3.18 9.11 -7.26
N ARG A 32 -2.25 9.90 -7.81
CA ARG A 32 -2.38 11.36 -7.95
C ARG A 32 -2.51 12.11 -6.63
N ASN A 33 -1.99 11.52 -5.54
CA ASN A 33 -2.08 12.13 -4.22
C ASN A 33 -0.96 13.16 -3.97
N TYR A 34 0.19 12.99 -4.60
CA TYR A 34 1.31 13.91 -4.50
C TYR A 34 1.26 14.91 -5.65
N ARG A 35 1.23 16.20 -5.32
CA ARG A 35 1.05 17.29 -6.29
C ARG A 35 2.05 17.21 -7.45
N ALA A 36 3.33 17.06 -7.15
CA ALA A 36 4.37 17.02 -8.18
C ALA A 36 4.18 15.81 -9.12
N HIS A 37 3.84 14.66 -8.58
CA HIS A 37 3.60 13.45 -9.37
C HIS A 37 2.37 13.60 -10.27
N ALA A 38 1.30 14.20 -9.77
CA ALA A 38 0.11 14.47 -10.57
C ALA A 38 0.42 15.36 -11.78
N ILE A 39 1.24 16.38 -11.59
CA ILE A 39 1.68 17.28 -12.66
C ILE A 39 2.51 16.52 -13.70
N GLU A 40 3.45 15.67 -13.28
CA GLU A 40 4.27 14.86 -14.18
C GLU A 40 3.42 13.95 -15.06
N MET A 41 2.31 13.45 -14.55
CA MET A 41 1.37 12.60 -15.28
C MET A 41 0.38 13.38 -16.13
N GLY A 42 0.47 14.70 -16.19
CA GLY A 42 -0.44 15.54 -16.94
C GLY A 42 -1.78 15.79 -16.27
N ALA A 43 -1.92 15.42 -15.00
CA ALA A 43 -3.13 15.67 -14.23
C ALA A 43 -3.07 17.04 -13.56
N ASP A 44 -4.25 17.58 -13.22
CA ASP A 44 -4.37 18.82 -12.46
C ASP A 44 -4.67 18.47 -11.00
N PRO A 45 -3.70 18.64 -10.06
CA PRO A 45 -3.87 18.27 -8.67
C PRO A 45 -4.93 19.10 -7.93
N ASP A 46 -5.32 20.24 -8.49
CA ASP A 46 -6.36 21.10 -7.90
C ASP A 46 -7.78 20.73 -8.38
N ARG A 47 -7.88 20.00 -9.48
CA ARG A 47 -9.15 19.66 -10.14
C ARG A 47 -9.43 18.16 -10.15
N ASP A 48 -8.39 17.35 -10.34
CA ASP A 48 -8.52 15.90 -10.45
C ASP A 48 -8.39 15.27 -9.05
N PRO A 49 -9.43 14.60 -8.54
CA PRO A 49 -9.32 13.92 -7.25
C PRO A 49 -8.34 12.75 -7.34
N PRO A 50 -7.74 12.33 -6.22
CA PRO A 50 -6.97 11.11 -6.19
C PRO A 50 -7.85 9.91 -6.54
N PHE A 51 -7.24 8.87 -7.10
CA PHE A 51 -7.94 7.62 -7.35
C PHE A 51 -7.31 6.51 -6.51
N PHE A 52 -8.06 5.42 -6.32
CA PHE A 52 -7.63 4.32 -5.48
C PHE A 52 -7.51 3.04 -6.29
N PHE A 53 -6.52 2.25 -5.96
CA PHE A 53 -6.35 0.90 -6.50
C PHE A 53 -5.76 0.01 -5.41
N MET A 54 -5.69 -1.28 -5.68
CA MET A 54 -5.22 -2.26 -4.68
C MET A 54 -4.03 -3.04 -5.20
N LYS A 55 -3.21 -3.49 -4.26
CA LYS A 55 -2.17 -4.49 -4.51
C LYS A 55 -2.41 -5.69 -3.61
N PRO A 56 -2.06 -6.91 -4.07
CA PRO A 56 -2.17 -8.09 -3.20
C PRO A 56 -1.24 -7.97 -1.99
N ALA A 57 -1.68 -8.46 -0.85
CA ALA A 57 -0.86 -8.45 0.36
C ALA A 57 0.45 -9.25 0.19
N ASP A 58 0.43 -10.30 -0.61
CA ASP A 58 1.61 -11.13 -0.89
C ASP A 58 2.60 -10.51 -1.89
N ALA A 59 2.31 -9.31 -2.41
CA ALA A 59 3.26 -8.54 -3.21
C ALA A 59 4.29 -7.78 -2.37
N ILE A 60 4.19 -7.84 -1.05
CA ILE A 60 5.16 -7.23 -0.13
C ILE A 60 6.52 -7.89 -0.30
N VAL A 61 7.55 -7.05 -0.36
CA VAL A 61 8.95 -7.48 -0.35
C VAL A 61 9.58 -7.06 0.97
N GLU A 62 10.29 -7.97 1.62
CA GLU A 62 10.95 -7.69 2.89
C GLU A 62 11.99 -6.57 2.74
N ASN A 63 12.14 -5.80 3.80
CA ASN A 63 13.10 -4.71 3.85
C ASN A 63 14.53 -5.22 3.57
N GLY A 64 15.23 -4.56 2.65
CA GLY A 64 16.58 -4.94 2.26
C GLY A 64 16.68 -6.09 1.26
N ALA A 65 15.57 -6.68 0.84
CA ALA A 65 15.58 -7.72 -0.17
C ALA A 65 15.89 -7.15 -1.57
N THR A 66 16.48 -7.98 -2.40
CA THR A 66 16.74 -7.65 -3.80
C THR A 66 15.64 -8.25 -4.66
N ILE A 67 15.00 -7.44 -5.48
CA ILE A 67 13.99 -7.93 -6.43
C ILE A 67 14.61 -8.06 -7.83
N PRO A 68 14.17 -9.04 -8.63
CA PRO A 68 14.61 -9.11 -10.01
C PRO A 68 13.98 -7.98 -10.84
N TYR A 69 14.75 -7.44 -11.78
CA TYR A 69 14.22 -6.47 -12.71
C TYR A 69 13.21 -7.14 -13.65
N PRO A 70 11.98 -6.57 -13.81
CA PRO A 70 10.97 -7.19 -14.68
C PRO A 70 11.45 -7.33 -16.12
N SER A 71 11.20 -8.49 -16.73
CA SER A 71 11.69 -8.80 -18.08
C SER A 71 10.93 -8.06 -19.20
N GLN A 72 9.72 -7.59 -18.90
CA GLN A 72 8.84 -6.99 -19.91
C GLN A 72 8.88 -5.47 -19.96
N THR A 73 9.81 -4.86 -19.26
CA THR A 73 9.97 -3.40 -19.26
C THR A 73 11.46 -3.04 -19.24
N SER A 74 11.78 -1.90 -19.83
CA SER A 74 13.10 -1.26 -19.73
C SER A 74 13.00 0.06 -18.94
N ASN A 75 11.86 0.34 -18.33
CA ASN A 75 11.57 1.62 -17.72
C ASN A 75 10.83 1.43 -16.38
N LEU A 76 11.48 0.72 -15.46
CA LEU A 76 10.97 0.50 -14.11
C LEU A 76 11.33 1.70 -13.24
N HIS A 77 10.32 2.30 -12.62
CA HIS A 77 10.50 3.38 -11.66
C HIS A 77 10.06 2.94 -10.27
N HIS A 78 10.81 3.36 -9.25
CA HIS A 78 10.37 3.24 -7.88
C HIS A 78 9.63 4.52 -7.47
N GLU A 79 8.73 4.40 -6.51
CA GLU A 79 8.04 5.53 -5.89
C GLU A 79 8.18 5.42 -4.38
N ILE A 80 8.55 6.53 -3.74
CA ILE A 80 8.62 6.60 -2.29
C ILE A 80 7.35 7.24 -1.78
N GLU A 81 6.60 6.51 -0.97
CA GLU A 81 5.30 6.94 -0.48
C GLU A 81 5.19 6.72 1.01
N LEU A 82 4.46 7.61 1.69
CA LEU A 82 4.09 7.42 3.08
C LEU A 82 3.00 6.35 3.16
N VAL A 83 3.28 5.30 3.91
CA VAL A 83 2.33 4.21 4.14
C VAL A 83 1.79 4.31 5.56
N VAL A 84 0.48 4.20 5.73
CA VAL A 84 -0.15 4.19 7.04
C VAL A 84 -0.83 2.85 7.28
N ALA A 85 -0.80 2.38 8.52
CA ALA A 85 -1.56 1.22 8.94
C ALA A 85 -2.89 1.69 9.51
N ILE A 86 -3.98 1.08 9.07
CA ILE A 86 -5.31 1.40 9.59
C ILE A 86 -5.59 0.53 10.81
N ASP A 87 -5.79 1.16 11.93
CA ASP A 87 -6.07 0.52 13.21
C ASP A 87 -7.55 0.17 13.37
N LYS A 88 -8.42 1.10 13.00
CA LYS A 88 -9.85 1.02 13.27
C LYS A 88 -10.64 1.19 11.97
N GLY A 89 -11.47 0.21 11.65
CA GLY A 89 -12.36 0.28 10.49
C GLY A 89 -13.46 1.32 10.68
N GLY A 90 -14.16 1.61 9.58
CA GLY A 90 -15.28 2.53 9.62
C GLY A 90 -15.85 2.78 8.24
N LYS A 91 -16.92 3.56 8.22
CA LYS A 91 -17.62 3.97 7.01
C LYS A 91 -18.10 5.41 7.18
N ASP A 92 -18.10 6.16 6.09
CA ASP A 92 -18.53 7.55 6.09
C ASP A 92 -17.82 8.39 7.16
N ILE A 93 -16.51 8.15 7.28
CA ILE A 93 -15.67 8.79 8.30
C ILE A 93 -15.48 10.26 7.94
N SER A 94 -15.75 11.14 8.91
CA SER A 94 -15.51 12.57 8.71
C SER A 94 -14.02 12.88 8.58
N LEU A 95 -13.71 13.99 7.94
CA LEU A 95 -12.33 14.45 7.83
C LEU A 95 -11.70 14.67 9.21
N GLU A 96 -12.47 15.15 10.16
CA GLU A 96 -12.02 15.40 11.54
C GLU A 96 -11.62 14.11 12.26
N ASP A 97 -12.33 13.01 11.97
CA ASP A 97 -12.11 11.71 12.61
C ASP A 97 -11.10 10.82 11.86
N ALA A 98 -10.71 11.18 10.66
CA ALA A 98 -9.92 10.29 9.79
C ALA A 98 -8.65 9.78 10.47
N LEU A 99 -7.89 10.65 11.14
CA LEU A 99 -6.64 10.26 11.79
C LEU A 99 -6.84 9.38 13.03
N ASN A 100 -8.02 9.34 13.59
CA ASN A 100 -8.34 8.45 14.71
C ASN A 100 -8.43 6.98 14.29
N HIS A 101 -8.45 6.72 13.00
CA HIS A 101 -8.49 5.37 12.42
C HIS A 101 -7.11 4.85 12.01
N VAL A 102 -6.10 5.68 12.08
CA VAL A 102 -4.71 5.31 11.74
C VAL A 102 -3.99 4.73 12.96
#